data_9e1a6fe78ee09a4b60a3614a0e646b31
#
_entry.id   9e1a6fe78ee09a4b60a3614a0e646b31
#
_cell.length_a   1.000
_cell.length_b   1.000
_cell.length_c   1.000
_cell.angle_alpha   90.00
_cell.angle_beta   90.00
_cell.angle_gamma   90.00
#
_symmetry.space_group_name_H-M   'P 1'
#
loop_
_entity.id
_entity.type
_entity.pdbx_description
1 polymer ?
#
loop_
_entity_poly.entity_id
_entity_poly.type
_entity_poly.pdbx_seq_one_letter_code
_entity_poly.pdbx_strand_id
1 'polypeptide(L)'
;PIPNTDVIVLDERDCLVTGDQSGELCVRGTSLALGYYNNPEKTRESFVQNPLNPHVPELIYRTGDIVRYNERGELIYLTRKDYQVKHLGHRIELGEIETAVSSVEGVELCCCLYDDEHQKIVLCLDKPLEKAYIKEKISQLLPEYMLPNKIECLDGFPLNANGKIDRAALKKLF
;
A
#
# COMPACT_ATOMS: atom_id res chain seq x y z
N PRO A 1 12.18 -13.73 12.33
CA PRO A 1 12.84 -12.52 12.86
C PRO A 1 14.34 -12.77 12.98
N ILE A 2 15.15 -11.75 12.75
CA ILE A 2 16.60 -11.79 13.05
C ILE A 2 16.80 -11.50 14.55
N PRO A 3 17.91 -11.99 15.16
CA PRO A 3 18.18 -11.73 16.57
C PRO A 3 18.11 -10.23 16.93
N ASN A 4 17.56 -9.91 18.09
CA ASN A 4 17.36 -8.55 18.61
C ASN A 4 16.47 -7.65 17.73
N THR A 5 15.66 -8.23 16.87
CA THR A 5 14.64 -7.53 16.09
C THR A 5 13.29 -8.18 16.37
N ASP A 6 12.32 -7.36 16.70
CA ASP A 6 10.95 -7.78 16.96
C ASP A 6 9.99 -6.97 16.12
N VAL A 7 8.79 -7.49 15.91
CA VAL A 7 7.73 -6.86 15.15
C VAL A 7 6.48 -6.74 16.02
N ILE A 8 5.78 -5.62 15.85
CA ILE A 8 4.46 -5.39 16.44
C ILE A 8 3.52 -4.94 15.34
N VAL A 9 2.26 -5.26 15.47
CA VAL A 9 1.21 -4.81 14.53
C VAL A 9 0.28 -3.86 15.29
N LEU A 10 0.17 -2.64 14.80
CA LEU A 10 -0.63 -1.57 15.45
C LEU A 10 -1.83 -1.21 14.59
N ASP A 11 -2.98 -1.05 15.23
CA ASP A 11 -4.18 -0.51 14.59
C ASP A 11 -4.09 1.02 14.41
N GLU A 12 -5.16 1.62 13.89
CA GLU A 12 -5.24 3.07 13.65
C GLU A 12 -5.25 3.91 14.94
N ARG A 13 -5.46 3.28 16.10
CA ARG A 13 -5.47 3.91 17.41
C ARG A 13 -4.18 3.64 18.17
N ASP A 14 -3.17 3.11 17.50
CA ASP A 14 -1.90 2.70 18.09
C ASP A 14 -2.02 1.60 19.16
N CYS A 15 -3.07 0.78 19.08
CA CYS A 15 -3.26 -0.39 19.91
C CYS A 15 -2.70 -1.64 19.25
N LEU A 16 -2.24 -2.59 20.07
CA LEU A 16 -1.73 -3.87 19.57
C LEU A 16 -2.86 -4.67 18.91
N VAL A 17 -2.66 -5.07 17.67
CA VAL A 17 -3.59 -5.94 16.94
C VAL A 17 -3.54 -7.36 17.49
N THR A 18 -4.72 -7.96 17.65
CA THR A 18 -4.90 -9.35 18.09
C THR A 18 -5.84 -10.08 17.14
N GLY A 19 -5.65 -11.37 16.99
CA GLY A 19 -6.51 -12.23 16.14
C GLY A 19 -6.34 -11.91 14.66
N ASP A 20 -7.46 -11.85 13.94
CA ASP A 20 -7.55 -11.65 12.48
C ASP A 20 -7.65 -10.18 12.04
N GLN A 21 -7.53 -9.25 12.98
CA GLN A 21 -7.54 -7.83 12.68
C GLN A 21 -6.30 -7.43 11.88
N SER A 22 -6.45 -6.44 11.00
CA SER A 22 -5.35 -5.86 10.26
C SER A 22 -4.77 -4.62 10.96
N GLY A 23 -3.48 -4.40 10.77
CA GLY A 23 -2.79 -3.23 11.29
C GLY A 23 -1.48 -2.98 10.58
N GLU A 24 -0.83 -1.87 10.92
CA GLU A 24 0.46 -1.50 10.39
C GLU A 24 1.58 -2.32 11.06
N LEU A 25 2.39 -2.98 10.23
CA LEU A 25 3.60 -3.65 10.69
C LEU A 25 4.62 -2.61 11.15
N CYS A 26 5.05 -2.72 12.39
CA CYS A 26 6.10 -1.90 12.96
C CYS A 26 7.27 -2.78 13.42
N VAL A 27 8.48 -2.27 13.24
CA VAL A 27 9.72 -2.97 13.63
C VAL A 27 10.35 -2.26 14.82
N ARG A 28 10.86 -3.01 15.77
CA ARG A 28 11.64 -2.51 16.92
C ARG A 28 12.90 -3.33 17.13
N GLY A 29 13.87 -2.76 17.82
CA GLY A 29 15.10 -3.45 18.20
C GLY A 29 16.36 -2.81 17.62
N THR A 30 17.47 -3.50 17.76
CA THR A 30 18.82 -2.96 17.45
C THR A 30 19.12 -2.91 15.96
N SER A 31 18.26 -3.48 15.10
CA SER A 31 18.41 -3.43 13.64
C SER A 31 17.86 -2.16 13.01
N LEU A 32 17.22 -1.29 13.80
CA LEU A 32 16.68 -0.04 13.28
C LEU A 32 17.81 0.88 12.78
N ALA A 33 17.59 1.46 11.59
CA ALA A 33 18.45 2.54 11.09
C ALA A 33 18.26 3.82 11.92
N LEU A 34 19.19 4.75 11.81
CA LEU A 34 19.08 6.07 12.44
C LEU A 34 18.06 6.98 11.76
N GLY A 35 17.60 6.62 10.56
CA GLY A 35 16.64 7.37 9.76
C GLY A 35 16.95 7.33 8.27
N TYR A 36 16.25 8.15 7.52
CA TYR A 36 16.47 8.34 6.08
C TYR A 36 17.56 9.35 5.83
N TYR A 37 18.52 9.00 4.96
CA TYR A 37 19.61 9.90 4.60
C TYR A 37 19.07 11.21 3.98
N ASN A 38 19.51 12.33 4.52
CA ASN A 38 19.14 13.68 4.09
C ASN A 38 17.61 13.94 3.98
N ASN A 39 16.80 13.20 4.75
CA ASN A 39 15.36 13.39 4.80
C ASN A 39 14.83 13.33 6.26
N PRO A 40 15.00 14.41 7.02
CA PRO A 40 14.61 14.46 8.43
C PRO A 40 13.09 14.43 8.62
N GLU A 41 12.31 14.89 7.64
CA GLU A 41 10.86 14.88 7.69
C GLU A 41 10.33 13.44 7.64
N LYS A 42 10.75 12.68 6.63
CA LYS A 42 10.41 11.26 6.50
C LYS A 42 10.93 10.44 7.69
N THR A 43 12.08 10.81 8.25
CA THR A 43 12.61 10.16 9.45
C THR A 43 11.66 10.33 10.64
N ARG A 44 11.20 11.55 10.91
CA ARG A 44 10.25 11.81 12.03
C ARG A 44 8.91 11.13 11.86
N GLU A 45 8.43 10.98 10.62
CA GLU A 45 7.18 10.27 10.32
C GLU A 45 7.29 8.77 10.54
N SER A 46 8.43 8.18 10.18
CA SER A 46 8.60 6.72 10.14
C SER A 46 9.24 6.14 11.40
N PHE A 47 10.15 6.89 12.05
CA PHE A 47 10.81 6.45 13.28
C PHE A 47 10.21 7.23 14.46
N VAL A 48 9.27 6.58 15.15
CA VAL A 48 8.47 7.22 16.19
C VAL A 48 8.66 6.52 17.54
N GLN A 49 8.31 7.23 18.62
CA GLN A 49 8.24 6.61 19.95
C GLN A 49 7.23 5.45 19.92
N ASN A 50 7.59 4.33 20.55
CA ASN A 50 6.68 3.19 20.70
C ASN A 50 5.45 3.61 21.53
N PRO A 51 4.23 3.63 20.95
CA PRO A 51 3.04 4.06 21.66
C PRO A 51 2.62 3.08 22.77
N LEU A 52 3.05 1.82 22.69
CA LEU A 52 2.78 0.83 23.74
C LEU A 52 3.68 0.99 24.96
N ASN A 53 4.75 1.77 24.85
CA ASN A 53 5.71 2.02 25.92
C ASN A 53 6.09 3.50 26.01
N PRO A 54 5.15 4.38 26.42
CA PRO A 54 5.38 5.83 26.38
C PRO A 54 6.35 6.33 27.45
N HIS A 55 6.66 5.50 28.46
CA HIS A 55 7.47 5.91 29.63
C HIS A 55 8.96 5.63 29.48
N VAL A 56 9.34 4.82 28.46
CA VAL A 56 10.74 4.47 28.19
C VAL A 56 11.06 4.87 26.75
N PRO A 57 12.19 5.57 26.50
CA PRO A 57 12.60 5.88 25.15
C PRO A 57 12.83 4.59 24.32
N GLU A 58 11.94 4.33 23.42
CA GLU A 58 11.98 3.18 22.52
C GLU A 58 11.44 3.61 21.15
N LEU A 59 12.30 3.63 20.14
CA LEU A 59 11.87 3.91 18.77
C LEU A 59 11.34 2.64 18.12
N ILE A 60 10.28 2.82 17.32
CA ILE A 60 9.81 1.84 16.35
C ILE A 60 9.88 2.44 14.96
N TYR A 61 10.06 1.58 13.96
CA TYR A 61 9.96 1.94 12.56
C TYR A 61 8.60 1.51 12.02
N ARG A 62 7.79 2.48 11.59
CA ARG A 62 6.53 2.26 10.88
C ARG A 62 6.83 1.95 9.42
N THR A 63 6.54 0.71 9.01
CA THR A 63 6.90 0.25 7.67
C THR A 63 5.94 0.79 6.59
N GLY A 64 4.74 1.16 6.97
CA GLY A 64 3.63 1.46 6.06
C GLY A 64 2.99 0.21 5.46
N ASP A 65 3.45 -0.98 5.79
CA ASP A 65 2.85 -2.23 5.35
C ASP A 65 1.70 -2.62 6.26
N ILE A 66 0.54 -2.91 5.68
CA ILE A 66 -0.63 -3.41 6.39
C ILE A 66 -0.62 -4.93 6.33
N VAL A 67 -0.71 -5.54 7.49
CA VAL A 67 -0.64 -6.99 7.68
C VAL A 67 -1.75 -7.49 8.60
N ARG A 68 -1.98 -8.80 8.62
CA ARG A 68 -2.78 -9.48 9.63
C ARG A 68 -2.11 -10.80 10.04
N TYR A 69 -2.51 -11.35 11.16
CA TYR A 69 -2.12 -12.69 11.52
C TYR A 69 -3.08 -13.72 10.90
N ASN A 70 -2.55 -14.85 10.43
CA ASN A 70 -3.36 -16.02 10.08
C ASN A 70 -3.58 -16.90 11.34
N GLU A 71 -4.35 -18.00 11.17
CA GLU A 71 -4.65 -18.94 12.24
C GLU A 71 -3.39 -19.62 12.86
N ARG A 72 -2.26 -19.58 12.14
CA ARG A 72 -0.97 -20.12 12.60
C ARG A 72 -0.09 -19.07 13.28
N GLY A 73 -0.57 -17.83 13.42
CA GLY A 73 0.20 -16.71 13.95
C GLY A 73 1.28 -16.18 13.00
N GLU A 74 1.18 -16.49 11.70
CA GLU A 74 2.08 -15.97 10.67
C GLU A 74 1.52 -14.66 10.12
N LEU A 75 2.42 -13.72 9.77
CA LEU A 75 2.05 -12.45 9.18
C LEU A 75 1.72 -12.62 7.69
N ILE A 76 0.52 -12.20 7.32
CA ILE A 76 0.07 -12.11 5.93
C ILE A 76 0.11 -10.64 5.54
N TYR A 77 0.89 -10.33 4.51
CA TYR A 77 0.89 -9.00 3.89
C TYR A 77 -0.44 -8.78 3.15
N LEU A 78 -1.05 -7.62 3.34
CA LEU A 78 -2.29 -7.22 2.68
C LEU A 78 -2.03 -6.14 1.64
N THR A 79 -1.48 -5.00 2.09
CA THR A 79 -1.30 -3.80 1.26
C THR A 79 -0.32 -2.82 1.90
N ARG A 80 -0.15 -1.66 1.27
CA ARG A 80 0.54 -0.52 1.87
C ARG A 80 -0.43 0.56 2.30
N LYS A 81 -0.17 1.17 3.44
CA LYS A 81 -0.92 2.32 3.98
C LYS A 81 -1.00 3.49 2.99
N ASP A 82 0.07 3.70 2.23
CA ASP A 82 0.18 4.77 1.22
C ASP A 82 -0.76 4.56 0.02
N TYR A 83 -1.34 3.37 -0.14
CA TYR A 83 -2.23 3.00 -1.24
C TYR A 83 -3.70 2.95 -0.84
N GLN A 84 -3.99 3.35 0.39
CA GLN A 84 -5.36 3.52 0.86
C GLN A 84 -5.87 4.91 0.51
N VAL A 85 -7.03 4.98 -0.11
CA VAL A 85 -7.68 6.23 -0.48
C VAL A 85 -9.12 6.27 0.03
N LYS A 86 -9.64 7.47 0.24
CA LYS A 86 -11.07 7.68 0.48
C LYS A 86 -11.74 8.08 -0.82
N HIS A 87 -12.63 7.23 -1.33
CA HIS A 87 -13.37 7.46 -2.57
C HIS A 87 -14.86 7.24 -2.34
N LEU A 88 -15.70 8.21 -2.65
CA LEU A 88 -17.17 8.17 -2.47
C LEU A 88 -17.60 7.73 -1.06
N GLY A 89 -16.86 8.12 -0.03
CA GLY A 89 -17.14 7.74 1.37
C GLY A 89 -16.62 6.35 1.78
N HIS A 90 -16.06 5.59 0.85
CA HIS A 90 -15.45 4.28 1.10
C HIS A 90 -13.93 4.40 1.26
N ARG A 91 -13.35 3.55 2.12
CA ARG A 91 -11.91 3.34 2.22
C ARG A 91 -11.53 2.25 1.22
N ILE A 92 -10.72 2.58 0.24
CA ILE A 92 -10.35 1.71 -0.87
C ILE A 92 -8.85 1.43 -0.82
N GLU A 93 -8.51 0.18 -1.04
CA GLU A 93 -7.14 -0.29 -1.25
C GLU A 93 -6.86 -0.33 -2.75
N LEU A 94 -6.01 0.58 -3.26
CA LEU A 94 -5.64 0.55 -4.68
C LEU A 94 -4.97 -0.77 -5.08
N GLY A 95 -4.25 -1.41 -4.16
CA GLY A 95 -3.64 -2.72 -4.37
C GLY A 95 -4.66 -3.85 -4.57
N GLU A 96 -5.86 -3.75 -4.01
CA GLU A 96 -6.93 -4.72 -4.24
C GLU A 96 -7.43 -4.63 -5.68
N ILE A 97 -7.59 -3.40 -6.20
CA ILE A 97 -7.93 -3.18 -7.60
C ILE A 97 -6.84 -3.74 -8.52
N GLU A 98 -5.57 -3.48 -8.21
CA GLU A 98 -4.43 -4.01 -8.99
C GLU A 98 -4.42 -5.53 -8.99
N THR A 99 -4.71 -6.17 -7.86
CA THR A 99 -4.79 -7.63 -7.76
C THR A 99 -5.90 -8.19 -8.66
N ALA A 100 -7.09 -7.58 -8.61
CA ALA A 100 -8.19 -7.98 -9.47
C ALA A 100 -7.88 -7.79 -10.96
N VAL A 101 -7.27 -6.65 -11.32
CA VAL A 101 -6.86 -6.35 -12.71
C VAL A 101 -5.77 -7.31 -13.20
N SER A 102 -4.79 -7.65 -12.35
CA SER A 102 -3.72 -8.59 -12.69
C SER A 102 -4.22 -10.02 -12.94
N SER A 103 -5.42 -10.37 -12.48
CA SER A 103 -6.05 -11.67 -12.78
C SER A 103 -6.72 -11.72 -14.16
N VAL A 104 -6.85 -10.59 -14.84
CA VAL A 104 -7.47 -10.51 -16.16
C VAL A 104 -6.48 -10.96 -17.22
N GLU A 105 -6.90 -11.87 -18.09
CA GLU A 105 -6.07 -12.39 -19.18
C GLU A 105 -5.60 -11.24 -20.10
N GLY A 106 -4.31 -11.22 -20.41
CA GLY A 106 -3.67 -10.20 -21.24
C GLY A 106 -3.09 -9.02 -20.48
N VAL A 107 -3.33 -8.88 -19.17
CA VAL A 107 -2.67 -7.89 -18.31
C VAL A 107 -1.35 -8.47 -17.82
N GLU A 108 -0.23 -7.82 -18.15
CA GLU A 108 1.10 -8.19 -17.64
C GLU A 108 1.49 -7.28 -16.46
N LEU A 109 1.26 -5.98 -16.61
CA LEU A 109 1.59 -5.02 -15.57
C LEU A 109 0.50 -3.95 -15.48
N CYS A 110 0.10 -3.64 -14.27
CA CYS A 110 -0.87 -2.58 -13.99
C CYS A 110 -0.48 -1.76 -12.77
N CYS A 111 -1.00 -0.57 -12.70
CA CYS A 111 -0.84 0.33 -11.55
C CYS A 111 -2.08 1.19 -11.38
N CYS A 112 -2.66 1.21 -10.19
CA CYS A 112 -3.74 2.10 -9.82
C CYS A 112 -3.22 3.34 -9.12
N LEU A 113 -3.71 4.50 -9.52
CA LEU A 113 -3.47 5.79 -8.90
C LEU A 113 -4.78 6.42 -8.47
N TYR A 114 -4.70 7.30 -7.50
CA TYR A 114 -5.81 8.15 -7.12
C TYR A 114 -5.50 9.60 -7.51
N ASP A 115 -6.39 10.15 -8.32
CA ASP A 115 -6.39 11.57 -8.65
C ASP A 115 -7.19 12.30 -7.57
N ASP A 116 -6.48 12.96 -6.65
CA ASP A 116 -7.08 13.65 -5.51
C ASP A 116 -7.87 14.91 -5.95
N GLU A 117 -7.47 15.55 -7.03
CA GLU A 117 -8.12 16.77 -7.55
C GLU A 117 -9.50 16.44 -8.13
N HIS A 118 -9.58 15.40 -8.94
CA HIS A 118 -10.82 15.00 -9.61
C HIS A 118 -11.55 13.86 -8.87
N GLN A 119 -11.01 13.38 -7.75
CA GLN A 119 -11.58 12.28 -6.97
C GLN A 119 -11.82 11.02 -7.82
N LYS A 120 -10.82 10.61 -8.59
CA LYS A 120 -10.93 9.50 -9.55
C LYS A 120 -9.88 8.42 -9.34
N ILE A 121 -10.29 7.17 -9.51
CA ILE A 121 -9.40 6.03 -9.62
C ILE A 121 -8.93 5.93 -11.07
N VAL A 122 -7.62 6.00 -11.29
CA VAL A 122 -6.97 5.87 -12.59
C VAL A 122 -6.20 4.57 -12.64
N LEU A 123 -6.57 3.68 -13.56
CA LEU A 123 -5.86 2.43 -13.85
C LEU A 123 -4.93 2.65 -15.04
N CYS A 124 -3.66 2.37 -14.85
CA CYS A 124 -2.65 2.37 -15.90
C CYS A 124 -2.29 0.93 -16.27
N LEU A 125 -2.14 0.67 -17.55
CA LEU A 125 -1.77 -0.63 -18.13
C LEU A 125 -0.55 -0.46 -19.02
N ASP A 126 0.28 -1.49 -19.14
CA ASP A 126 1.45 -1.54 -20.01
C ASP A 126 1.11 -1.93 -21.47
N LYS A 127 -0.08 -2.48 -21.68
CA LYS A 127 -0.55 -2.91 -23.01
C LYS A 127 -1.96 -2.40 -23.29
N PRO A 128 -2.26 -2.08 -24.55
CA PRO A 128 -3.59 -1.66 -24.94
C PRO A 128 -4.55 -2.86 -24.87
N LEU A 129 -5.49 -2.79 -23.95
CA LEU A 129 -6.61 -3.72 -23.86
C LEU A 129 -7.92 -2.93 -23.96
N GLU A 130 -8.96 -3.61 -24.45
CA GLU A 130 -10.26 -2.98 -24.54
C GLU A 130 -10.79 -2.64 -23.14
N LYS A 131 -11.07 -1.34 -22.92
CA LYS A 131 -11.50 -0.82 -21.61
C LYS A 131 -12.80 -1.49 -21.13
N ALA A 132 -13.71 -1.82 -22.06
CA ALA A 132 -14.97 -2.50 -21.76
C ALA A 132 -14.71 -3.92 -21.25
N TYR A 133 -13.76 -4.65 -21.88
CA TYR A 133 -13.36 -5.99 -21.45
C TYR A 133 -12.82 -6.01 -20.03
N ILE A 134 -11.90 -5.10 -19.72
CA ILE A 134 -11.33 -5.01 -18.36
C ILE A 134 -12.42 -4.71 -17.34
N LYS A 135 -13.27 -3.70 -17.62
CA LYS A 135 -14.35 -3.33 -16.70
C LYS A 135 -15.32 -4.47 -16.47
N GLU A 136 -15.68 -5.20 -17.50
CA GLU A 136 -16.56 -6.39 -17.40
C GLU A 136 -15.94 -7.44 -16.45
N LYS A 137 -14.67 -7.76 -16.64
CA LYS A 137 -13.99 -8.78 -15.82
C LYS A 137 -13.87 -8.36 -14.36
N ILE A 138 -13.40 -7.17 -14.09
CA ILE A 138 -13.19 -6.71 -12.72
C ILE A 138 -14.50 -6.39 -11.99
N SER A 139 -15.58 -6.06 -12.69
CA SER A 139 -16.91 -5.84 -12.07
C SER A 139 -17.49 -7.10 -11.43
N GLN A 140 -16.99 -8.27 -11.78
CA GLN A 140 -17.35 -9.55 -11.15
C GLN A 140 -16.59 -9.81 -9.84
N LEU A 141 -15.49 -9.09 -9.64
CA LEU A 141 -14.55 -9.28 -8.52
C LEU A 141 -14.61 -8.12 -7.50
N LEU A 142 -14.95 -6.92 -7.97
CA LEU A 142 -14.90 -5.69 -7.17
C LEU A 142 -16.29 -5.02 -7.12
N PRO A 143 -16.62 -4.37 -6.00
CA PRO A 143 -17.81 -3.54 -5.91
C PRO A 143 -17.69 -2.31 -6.83
N GLU A 144 -18.83 -1.76 -7.24
CA GLU A 144 -18.92 -0.68 -8.23
C GLU A 144 -18.07 0.55 -7.87
N TYR A 145 -18.03 0.93 -6.59
CA TYR A 145 -17.26 2.08 -6.13
C TYR A 145 -15.74 1.90 -6.21
N MET A 146 -15.24 0.68 -6.45
CA MET A 146 -13.80 0.39 -6.67
C MET A 146 -13.43 0.33 -8.15
N LEU A 147 -14.39 0.38 -9.06
CA LEU A 147 -14.11 0.30 -10.48
C LEU A 147 -13.38 1.57 -10.96
N PRO A 148 -12.31 1.43 -11.76
CA PRO A 148 -11.57 2.58 -12.28
C PRO A 148 -12.46 3.52 -13.09
N ASN A 149 -12.38 4.82 -12.76
CA ASN A 149 -13.06 5.88 -13.51
C ASN A 149 -12.38 6.11 -14.87
N LYS A 150 -11.05 5.94 -14.90
CA LYS A 150 -10.22 6.15 -16.08
C LYS A 150 -9.27 4.96 -16.25
N ILE A 151 -9.11 4.48 -17.49
CA ILE A 151 -8.14 3.45 -17.85
C ILE A 151 -7.22 4.03 -18.93
N GLU A 152 -5.94 4.04 -18.68
CA GLU A 152 -4.91 4.55 -19.58
C GLU A 152 -3.91 3.45 -19.92
N CYS A 153 -3.47 3.46 -21.18
CA CYS A 153 -2.38 2.61 -21.64
C CYS A 153 -1.12 3.44 -21.80
N LEU A 154 -0.03 2.95 -21.27
CA LEU A 154 1.27 3.61 -21.33
C LEU A 154 2.24 2.79 -22.18
N ASP A 155 3.12 3.46 -22.92
CA ASP A 155 4.19 2.80 -23.67
C ASP A 155 5.33 2.29 -22.77
N GLY A 156 5.11 2.27 -21.46
CA GLY A 156 6.00 1.79 -20.41
C GLY A 156 5.77 2.55 -19.10
N PHE A 157 6.05 1.88 -17.99
CA PHE A 157 5.95 2.49 -16.67
C PHE A 157 7.27 3.17 -16.29
N PRO A 158 7.24 4.37 -15.69
CA PRO A 158 8.42 4.93 -15.05
C PRO A 158 8.85 4.02 -13.91
N LEU A 159 10.15 3.68 -13.86
CA LEU A 159 10.72 2.84 -12.82
C LEU A 159 11.63 3.68 -11.91
N ASN A 160 11.60 3.36 -10.62
CA ASN A 160 12.56 3.92 -9.67
C ASN A 160 13.93 3.20 -9.76
N ALA A 161 14.92 3.67 -9.00
CA ALA A 161 16.28 3.10 -8.99
C ALA A 161 16.33 1.60 -8.63
N ASN A 162 15.28 1.05 -8.02
CA ASN A 162 15.17 -0.35 -7.64
C ASN A 162 14.39 -1.20 -8.65
N GLY A 163 14.05 -0.65 -9.83
CA GLY A 163 13.30 -1.34 -10.87
C GLY A 163 11.81 -1.53 -10.58
N LYS A 164 11.26 -0.82 -9.58
CA LYS A 164 9.82 -0.83 -9.27
C LYS A 164 9.13 0.37 -9.90
N ILE A 165 7.82 0.26 -10.19
CA ILE A 165 7.01 1.37 -10.71
C ILE A 165 7.16 2.60 -9.80
N ASP A 166 7.59 3.71 -10.37
CA ASP A 166 7.64 5.00 -9.71
C ASP A 166 6.27 5.67 -9.78
N ARG A 167 5.43 5.41 -8.77
CA ARG A 167 4.08 5.98 -8.69
C ARG A 167 4.07 7.50 -8.59
N ALA A 168 5.10 8.10 -7.98
CA ALA A 168 5.20 9.55 -7.87
C ALA A 168 5.48 10.20 -9.23
N ALA A 169 6.34 9.59 -10.04
CA ALA A 169 6.56 10.00 -11.41
C ALA A 169 5.31 9.76 -12.28
N LEU A 170 4.67 8.60 -12.10
CA LEU A 170 3.45 8.23 -12.83
C LEU A 170 2.29 9.21 -12.55
N LYS A 171 2.11 9.61 -11.27
CA LYS A 171 1.05 10.56 -10.87
C LYS A 171 1.19 11.95 -11.52
N LYS A 172 2.39 12.35 -11.95
CA LYS A 172 2.63 13.64 -12.64
C LYS A 172 2.18 13.63 -14.09
N LEU A 173 1.81 12.48 -14.65
CA LEU A 173 1.36 12.35 -16.03
C LEU A 173 -0.16 12.61 -16.17
N PHE A 174 -0.86 12.69 -15.06
CA PHE A 174 -2.31 12.87 -14.97
C PHE A 174 -2.68 14.04 -14.08
#